data_dd4f6de234b7157cc935a4e9b622c410
#
_entry.id   dd4f6de234b7157cc935a4e9b622c410
#
_cell.length_a   1.000
_cell.length_b   1.000
_cell.length_c   1.000
_cell.angle_alpha   90.00
_cell.angle_beta   90.00
_cell.angle_gamma   90.00
#
_symmetry.space_group_name_H-M   'P 1'
#
loop_
_entity.id
_entity.type
_entity.pdbx_description
1 polymer ?
#
loop_
_entity_poly.entity_id
_entity_poly.type
_entity_poly.pdbx_seq_one_letter_code
_entity_poly.pdbx_strand_id
1 'polypeptide(L)'
;MNNWKHITTNKYDWDLFGDKHGRETSKVRTFYEGNQFIWEASLKPNYVAESHWHPYDIVQIFLEGEFICEGEGSFYKGDIRWVKAGQSTIEGAGSEGSRFYLIALGGDIPLMWDDLYKVPEKLENELKLRGNPVGNANIDKVPFIPFKDENGRPTQPVQVICDESPYVVRTTFEPGYTASDHWHKYDTMYFIMDGEMSFSEDEPIYKKGDIRVVKGGYSYGPEKPGKDGVTFILISNGGPIDLNWSDIKKPPIM
;
A
#
# COMPACT_ATOMS: atom_id res chain seq x y z
N MET A 1 -1.35 -11.21 -20.85
CA MET A 1 -0.71 -10.47 -19.73
C MET A 1 -0.85 -11.34 -18.50
N ASN A 2 0.18 -11.44 -17.67
CA ASN A 2 0.07 -12.19 -16.43
C ASN A 2 -0.93 -11.50 -15.50
N ASN A 3 -1.70 -12.29 -14.75
CA ASN A 3 -2.69 -11.79 -13.81
C ASN A 3 -2.06 -11.35 -12.47
N TRP A 4 -0.76 -11.58 -12.32
CA TRP A 4 0.04 -11.17 -11.18
C TRP A 4 1.42 -10.66 -11.60
N LYS A 5 2.06 -9.90 -10.72
CA LYS A 5 3.45 -9.40 -10.90
C LYS A 5 4.22 -9.54 -9.58
N HIS A 6 5.40 -10.16 -9.66
CA HIS A 6 6.38 -10.17 -8.58
C HIS A 6 7.38 -9.02 -8.75
N ILE A 7 7.59 -8.27 -7.70
CA ILE A 7 8.50 -7.14 -7.63
C ILE A 7 9.50 -7.41 -6.51
N THR A 8 10.76 -7.65 -6.89
CA THR A 8 11.88 -7.76 -5.96
C THR A 8 12.50 -6.38 -5.85
N THR A 9 12.17 -5.64 -4.79
CA THR A 9 12.44 -4.19 -4.70
C THR A 9 13.91 -3.81 -4.79
N ASN A 10 14.83 -4.67 -4.33
CA ASN A 10 16.28 -4.43 -4.38
C ASN A 10 16.89 -4.56 -5.79
N LYS A 11 16.13 -4.97 -6.80
CA LYS A 11 16.56 -5.03 -8.21
C LYS A 11 16.29 -3.75 -8.99
N TYR A 12 15.65 -2.77 -8.37
CA TYR A 12 15.33 -1.50 -9.00
C TYR A 12 16.33 -0.43 -8.58
N ASP A 13 16.84 0.31 -9.55
CA ASP A 13 17.75 1.41 -9.30
C ASP A 13 17.04 2.64 -8.74
N TRP A 14 17.79 3.50 -8.07
CA TRP A 14 17.31 4.75 -7.55
C TRP A 14 17.48 5.85 -8.60
N ASP A 15 16.41 6.53 -8.92
CA ASP A 15 16.40 7.74 -9.72
C ASP A 15 16.37 8.98 -8.82
N LEU A 16 17.04 10.04 -9.24
CA LEU A 16 16.94 11.32 -8.57
C LEU A 16 15.60 11.98 -8.89
N PHE A 17 14.94 12.48 -7.87
CA PHE A 17 13.68 13.18 -8.01
C PHE A 17 13.85 14.63 -7.53
N GLY A 18 13.51 15.58 -8.42
CA GLY A 18 13.55 17.01 -8.16
C GLY A 18 12.19 17.59 -7.80
N ASP A 19 12.19 18.62 -6.97
CA ASP A 19 11.00 19.43 -6.75
C ASP A 19 10.71 20.37 -7.93
N LYS A 20 9.65 21.19 -7.83
CA LYS A 20 9.29 22.18 -8.86
C LYS A 20 10.36 23.25 -9.14
N HIS A 21 11.33 23.40 -8.27
CA HIS A 21 12.47 24.31 -8.44
C HIS A 21 13.72 23.61 -9.00
N GLY A 22 13.61 22.33 -9.37
CA GLY A 22 14.71 21.52 -9.87
C GLY A 22 15.75 21.13 -8.80
N ARG A 23 15.41 21.27 -7.52
CA ARG A 23 16.28 20.82 -6.42
C ARG A 23 16.13 19.31 -6.27
N GLU A 24 17.24 18.60 -6.28
CA GLU A 24 17.27 17.15 -5.99
C GLU A 24 16.96 16.94 -4.51
N THR A 25 15.71 16.64 -4.20
CA THR A 25 15.20 16.57 -2.82
C THR A 25 14.96 15.15 -2.34
N SER A 26 14.88 14.22 -3.26
CA SER A 26 14.61 12.83 -2.96
C SER A 26 15.24 11.89 -3.98
N LYS A 27 15.19 10.60 -3.65
CA LYS A 27 15.40 9.50 -4.58
C LYS A 27 14.17 8.66 -4.62
N VAL A 28 13.83 8.13 -5.77
CA VAL A 28 12.67 7.25 -5.96
C VAL A 28 13.06 5.98 -6.70
N ARG A 29 12.35 4.90 -6.43
CA ARG A 29 12.36 3.67 -7.24
C ARG A 29 10.94 3.38 -7.67
N THR A 30 10.70 3.30 -8.97
CA THR A 30 9.39 2.99 -9.52
C THR A 30 9.26 1.47 -9.71
N PHE A 31 8.34 0.86 -9.00
CA PHE A 31 8.15 -0.60 -9.00
C PHE A 31 7.02 -1.05 -9.92
N TYR A 32 5.96 -0.27 -9.98
CA TYR A 32 4.77 -0.63 -10.74
C TYR A 32 4.10 0.61 -11.32
N GLU A 33 3.74 0.52 -12.60
CA GLU A 33 3.01 1.52 -13.37
C GLU A 33 1.83 0.83 -14.05
N GLY A 34 0.63 1.09 -13.55
CA GLY A 34 -0.61 0.46 -14.03
C GLY A 34 -1.83 1.20 -13.50
N ASN A 35 -2.88 0.46 -13.15
CA ASN A 35 -4.05 1.03 -12.46
C ASN A 35 -3.72 1.46 -11.01
N GLN A 36 -2.63 0.94 -10.46
CA GLN A 36 -1.97 1.42 -9.24
C GLN A 36 -0.57 1.87 -9.62
N PHE A 37 0.01 2.74 -8.82
CA PHE A 37 1.39 3.17 -8.98
C PHE A 37 2.12 2.98 -7.66
N ILE A 38 3.31 2.38 -7.69
CA ILE A 38 4.06 2.06 -6.49
C ILE A 38 5.48 2.64 -6.60
N TRP A 39 5.79 3.57 -5.71
CA TRP A 39 7.13 4.08 -5.48
C TRP A 39 7.66 3.62 -4.14
N GLU A 40 8.99 3.52 -4.05
CA GLU A 40 9.71 3.73 -2.82
C GLU A 40 10.40 5.09 -2.92
N ALA A 41 10.18 5.94 -1.95
CA ALA A 41 10.75 7.28 -1.88
C ALA A 41 11.71 7.38 -0.69
N SER A 42 12.80 8.14 -0.88
CA SER A 42 13.75 8.49 0.17
C SER A 42 13.99 9.99 0.13
N LEU A 43 13.45 10.70 1.12
CA LEU A 43 13.61 12.13 1.27
C LEU A 43 14.95 12.46 1.96
N LYS A 44 15.61 13.51 1.51
CA LYS A 44 16.83 14.03 2.17
C LYS A 44 16.52 14.57 3.56
N PRO A 45 17.50 14.55 4.49
CA PRO A 45 17.37 15.18 5.80
C PRO A 45 16.89 16.63 5.72
N ASN A 46 15.93 16.97 6.59
CA ASN A 46 15.35 18.31 6.74
C ASN A 46 14.71 18.88 5.46
N TYR A 47 14.38 18.03 4.48
CA TYR A 47 13.63 18.47 3.32
C TYR A 47 12.17 18.75 3.69
N VAL A 48 11.63 19.82 3.12
CA VAL A 48 10.20 20.16 3.21
C VAL A 48 9.67 20.37 1.81
N ALA A 49 8.70 19.59 1.40
CA ALA A 49 7.92 19.78 0.19
C ALA A 49 6.91 20.90 0.42
N GLU A 50 6.78 21.80 -0.53
CA GLU A 50 5.72 22.81 -0.51
C GLU A 50 4.33 22.15 -0.64
N SER A 51 3.29 22.93 -0.37
CA SER A 51 1.90 22.43 -0.43
C SER A 51 1.57 21.85 -1.80
N HIS A 52 1.10 20.62 -1.80
CA HIS A 52 0.74 19.87 -3.01
C HIS A 52 -0.36 18.85 -2.71
N TRP A 53 -1.00 18.37 -3.75
CA TRP A 53 -2.01 17.33 -3.70
C TRP A 53 -1.76 16.27 -4.77
N HIS A 54 -2.44 15.12 -4.67
CA HIS A 54 -2.40 14.04 -5.64
C HIS A 54 -3.76 13.80 -6.28
N PRO A 55 -3.83 13.42 -7.58
CA PRO A 55 -5.10 13.19 -8.27
C PRO A 55 -5.80 11.87 -7.87
N TYR A 56 -5.15 11.02 -7.12
CA TYR A 56 -5.65 9.74 -6.63
C TYR A 56 -5.48 9.62 -5.12
N ASP A 57 -6.27 8.75 -4.50
CA ASP A 57 -6.05 8.36 -3.12
C ASP A 57 -4.65 7.72 -3.00
N ILE A 58 -3.91 8.06 -1.98
CA ILE A 58 -2.57 7.51 -1.72
C ILE A 58 -2.49 6.81 -0.37
N VAL A 59 -1.60 5.84 -0.29
CA VAL A 59 -1.17 5.17 0.95
C VAL A 59 0.32 5.32 1.09
N GLN A 60 0.78 5.69 2.28
CA GLN A 60 2.20 5.76 2.65
C GLN A 60 2.47 4.72 3.73
N ILE A 61 3.50 3.88 3.54
CA ILE A 61 3.98 2.89 4.52
C ILE A 61 5.40 3.29 4.90
N PHE A 62 5.59 3.73 6.15
CA PHE A 62 6.88 4.26 6.59
C PHE A 62 7.84 3.15 6.99
N LEU A 63 9.06 3.20 6.44
CA LEU A 63 10.09 2.17 6.55
C LEU A 63 11.24 2.59 7.45
N GLU A 64 11.69 3.85 7.36
CA GLU A 64 12.85 4.37 8.09
C GLU A 64 12.76 5.89 8.25
N GLY A 65 13.45 6.41 9.28
CA GLY A 65 13.55 7.84 9.55
C GLY A 65 12.26 8.46 10.07
N GLU A 66 12.15 9.76 9.96
CA GLU A 66 11.00 10.55 10.39
C GLU A 66 10.40 11.27 9.17
N PHE A 67 9.10 11.07 8.96
CA PHE A 67 8.30 11.81 8.01
C PHE A 67 7.41 12.79 8.76
N ILE A 68 7.38 14.03 8.37
CA ILE A 68 6.67 15.10 9.06
C ILE A 68 5.58 15.63 8.13
N CYS A 69 4.36 15.74 8.63
CA CYS A 69 3.26 16.36 7.91
C CYS A 69 2.65 17.49 8.73
N GLU A 70 2.53 18.67 8.13
CA GLU A 70 1.97 19.84 8.81
C GLU A 70 0.52 19.59 9.22
N GLY A 71 0.22 19.85 10.48
CA GLY A 71 -1.11 19.63 11.08
C GLY A 71 -1.41 18.18 11.48
N GLU A 72 -0.60 17.21 11.07
CA GLU A 72 -0.78 15.79 11.41
C GLU A 72 0.28 15.28 12.40
N GLY A 73 1.52 15.82 12.33
CA GLY A 73 2.63 15.41 13.18
C GLY A 73 3.69 14.57 12.47
N SER A 74 4.37 13.73 13.23
CA SER A 74 5.48 12.89 12.74
C SER A 74 5.06 11.43 12.62
N PHE A 75 5.58 10.78 11.57
CA PHE A 75 5.39 9.37 11.27
C PHE A 75 6.72 8.65 11.24
N TYR A 76 6.75 7.44 11.77
CA TYR A 76 7.93 6.62 11.92
C TYR A 76 7.71 5.23 11.33
N LYS A 77 8.75 4.41 11.33
CA LYS A 77 8.66 3.02 10.90
C LYS A 77 7.47 2.31 11.56
N GLY A 78 6.65 1.68 10.72
CA GLY A 78 5.45 0.96 11.13
C GLY A 78 4.18 1.83 11.18
N ASP A 79 4.30 3.14 10.96
CA ASP A 79 3.12 3.96 10.71
C ASP A 79 2.63 3.76 9.27
N ILE A 80 1.34 3.90 9.07
CA ILE A 80 0.69 3.94 7.76
C ILE A 80 -0.19 5.19 7.74
N ARG A 81 -0.10 5.95 6.66
CA ARG A 81 -0.91 7.13 6.42
C ARG A 81 -1.64 6.99 5.09
N TRP A 82 -2.85 7.49 5.01
CA TRP A 82 -3.61 7.58 3.75
C TRP A 82 -4.19 8.97 3.55
N VAL A 83 -4.21 9.41 2.30
CA VAL A 83 -4.68 10.73 1.90
C VAL A 83 -5.62 10.58 0.73
N LYS A 84 -6.76 11.26 0.79
CA LYS A 84 -7.74 11.28 -0.31
C LYS A 84 -7.26 12.17 -1.45
N ALA A 85 -7.64 11.79 -2.66
CA ALA A 85 -7.38 12.58 -3.87
C ALA A 85 -7.81 14.04 -3.71
N GLY A 86 -6.95 14.97 -4.10
CA GLY A 86 -7.21 16.41 -4.03
C GLY A 86 -6.93 17.06 -2.67
N GLN A 87 -6.60 16.29 -1.63
CA GLN A 87 -6.23 16.86 -0.33
C GLN A 87 -4.80 17.42 -0.40
N SER A 88 -4.66 18.73 -0.18
CA SER A 88 -3.35 19.37 -0.10
C SER A 88 -2.66 19.08 1.22
N THR A 89 -1.36 18.81 1.16
CA THR A 89 -0.51 18.52 2.31
C THR A 89 0.86 19.22 2.16
N ILE A 90 1.48 19.55 3.29
CA ILE A 90 2.87 19.99 3.38
C ILE A 90 3.62 18.89 4.12
N GLU A 91 4.59 18.32 3.45
CA GLU A 91 5.28 17.10 3.89
C GLU A 91 6.79 17.31 3.93
N GLY A 92 7.47 16.57 4.81
CA GLY A 92 8.91 16.67 4.90
C GLY A 92 9.55 15.49 5.62
N ALA A 93 10.83 15.63 5.89
CA ALA A 93 11.61 14.64 6.62
C ALA A 93 12.36 15.27 7.79
N GLY A 94 12.52 14.52 8.86
CA GLY A 94 13.36 14.89 10.00
C GLY A 94 14.85 14.89 9.68
N SER A 95 15.68 15.04 10.73
CA SER A 95 17.15 15.18 10.60
C SER A 95 17.87 14.00 9.97
N GLU A 96 17.28 12.81 10.02
CA GLU A 96 17.83 11.59 9.43
C GLU A 96 17.23 11.27 8.03
N GLY A 97 16.35 12.13 7.53
CA GLY A 97 15.57 11.86 6.33
C GLY A 97 14.38 10.93 6.61
N SER A 98 13.75 10.47 5.54
CA SER A 98 12.64 9.50 5.63
C SER A 98 12.62 8.59 4.42
N ARG A 99 12.24 7.31 4.63
CA ARG A 99 12.04 6.33 3.56
C ARG A 99 10.69 5.63 3.73
N PHE A 100 9.92 5.58 2.65
CA PHE A 100 8.57 5.03 2.67
C PHE A 100 8.14 4.50 1.31
N TYR A 101 7.18 3.59 1.29
CA TYR A 101 6.41 3.29 0.08
C TYR A 101 5.32 4.35 -0.09
N LEU A 102 5.15 4.81 -1.32
CA LEU A 102 4.05 5.67 -1.76
C LEU A 102 3.26 4.93 -2.84
N ILE A 103 2.00 4.66 -2.55
CA ILE A 103 1.10 3.89 -3.41
C ILE A 103 -0.05 4.80 -3.84
N ALA A 104 -0.22 5.03 -5.14
CA ALA A 104 -1.40 5.70 -5.69
C ALA A 104 -2.40 4.68 -6.22
N LEU A 105 -3.67 4.87 -5.88
CA LEU A 105 -4.75 3.94 -6.20
C LEU A 105 -5.58 4.43 -7.40
N GLY A 106 -4.95 4.57 -8.56
CA GLY A 106 -5.66 5.02 -9.76
C GLY A 106 -4.76 5.39 -10.92
N GLY A 107 -3.45 5.35 -10.74
CA GLY A 107 -2.47 5.67 -11.78
C GLY A 107 -1.25 6.37 -11.22
N ASP A 108 -0.59 7.16 -12.05
CA ASP A 108 0.64 7.89 -11.75
C ASP A 108 0.56 8.77 -10.47
N ILE A 109 1.71 9.12 -9.91
CA ILE A 109 1.85 9.94 -8.69
C ILE A 109 2.44 11.32 -9.03
N PRO A 110 1.75 12.19 -9.76
CA PRO A 110 2.21 13.55 -9.95
C PRO A 110 2.05 14.35 -8.65
N LEU A 111 3.04 15.19 -8.36
CA LEU A 111 2.94 16.23 -7.34
C LEU A 111 2.26 17.45 -7.96
N MET A 112 1.02 17.68 -7.59
CA MET A 112 0.23 18.82 -8.06
C MET A 112 0.41 19.98 -7.07
N TRP A 113 1.37 20.86 -7.34
CA TRP A 113 1.71 22.01 -6.48
C TRP A 113 0.57 23.02 -6.44
N ASP A 114 0.12 23.42 -5.26
CA ASP A 114 -1.06 24.30 -5.06
C ASP A 114 -0.93 25.68 -5.72
N ASP A 115 0.27 26.20 -5.84
CA ASP A 115 0.54 27.47 -6.52
C ASP A 115 0.51 27.37 -8.05
N LEU A 116 0.60 26.17 -8.61
CA LEU A 116 0.60 25.90 -10.06
C LEU A 116 -0.71 25.24 -10.53
N TYR A 117 -1.33 24.41 -9.70
CA TYR A 117 -2.47 23.58 -10.06
C TYR A 117 -3.59 23.71 -9.02
N LYS A 118 -4.76 24.09 -9.45
CA LYS A 118 -5.96 24.06 -8.59
C LYS A 118 -6.56 22.67 -8.55
N VAL A 119 -7.04 22.28 -7.39
CA VAL A 119 -7.82 21.03 -7.23
C VAL A 119 -9.07 21.14 -8.11
N PRO A 120 -9.37 20.17 -8.98
CA PRO A 120 -10.59 20.19 -9.78
C PRO A 120 -11.84 20.18 -8.90
N GLU A 121 -12.86 20.94 -9.28
CA GLU A 121 -14.12 21.08 -8.53
C GLU A 121 -14.76 19.72 -8.19
N LYS A 122 -14.64 18.74 -9.09
CA LYS A 122 -15.10 17.38 -8.85
C LYS A 122 -14.43 16.77 -7.61
N LEU A 123 -13.10 16.86 -7.49
CA LEU A 123 -12.37 16.34 -6.33
C LEU A 123 -12.68 17.13 -5.06
N GLU A 124 -12.78 18.44 -5.13
CA GLU A 124 -13.21 19.27 -3.99
C GLU A 124 -14.58 18.85 -3.45
N ASN A 125 -15.52 18.57 -4.35
CA ASN A 125 -16.85 18.12 -3.96
C ASN A 125 -16.83 16.70 -3.37
N GLU A 126 -16.03 15.80 -3.93
CA GLU A 126 -15.81 14.46 -3.37
C GLU A 126 -15.17 14.52 -1.97
N LEU A 127 -14.16 15.36 -1.76
CA LEU A 127 -13.55 15.57 -0.43
C LEU A 127 -14.58 16.03 0.61
N LYS A 128 -15.45 16.98 0.26
CA LYS A 128 -16.51 17.45 1.16
C LYS A 128 -17.50 16.35 1.56
N LEU A 129 -17.71 15.36 0.69
CA LEU A 129 -18.62 14.24 0.94
C LEU A 129 -17.98 13.06 1.68
N ARG A 130 -16.67 12.88 1.55
CA ARG A 130 -15.93 11.72 2.11
C ARG A 130 -15.55 11.84 3.60
N GLY A 131 -15.86 12.97 4.24
CA GLY A 131 -15.50 13.16 5.65
C GLY A 131 -14.02 13.46 5.84
N ASN A 132 -13.35 12.71 6.71
CA ASN A 132 -11.94 12.97 7.02
C ASN A 132 -11.02 12.65 5.82
N PRO A 133 -10.36 13.66 5.21
CA PRO A 133 -9.57 13.46 4.00
C PRO A 133 -8.20 12.82 4.24
N VAL A 134 -7.76 12.76 5.48
CA VAL A 134 -6.50 12.11 5.89
C VAL A 134 -6.74 11.20 7.08
N GLY A 135 -5.98 10.12 7.13
CA GLY A 135 -5.99 9.24 8.28
C GLY A 135 -4.65 8.52 8.43
N ASN A 136 -4.42 8.01 9.62
CA ASN A 136 -3.20 7.28 9.92
C ASN A 136 -3.43 6.24 11.02
N ALA A 137 -2.55 5.25 11.07
CA ALA A 137 -2.49 4.26 12.14
C ALA A 137 -1.05 3.79 12.35
N ASN A 138 -0.70 3.56 13.60
CA ASN A 138 0.52 2.81 13.92
C ASN A 138 0.17 1.33 14.04
N ILE A 139 0.79 0.49 13.19
CA ILE A 139 0.47 -0.94 13.12
C ILE A 139 0.68 -1.70 14.43
N ASP A 140 1.57 -1.23 15.30
CA ASP A 140 1.83 -1.87 16.59
C ASP A 140 0.74 -1.54 17.63
N LYS A 141 -0.09 -0.52 17.37
CA LYS A 141 -1.19 -0.09 18.26
C LYS A 141 -2.56 -0.62 17.82
N VAL A 142 -2.70 -1.08 16.58
CA VAL A 142 -3.94 -1.66 16.07
C VAL A 142 -4.07 -3.09 16.57
N PRO A 143 -5.17 -3.48 17.23
CA PRO A 143 -5.33 -4.84 17.74
C PRO A 143 -5.55 -5.83 16.59
N PHE A 144 -5.05 -7.06 16.74
CA PHE A 144 -5.46 -8.17 15.91
C PHE A 144 -6.88 -8.59 16.27
N ILE A 145 -7.72 -8.74 15.27
CA ILE A 145 -9.10 -9.23 15.42
C ILE A 145 -9.25 -10.57 14.67
N PRO A 146 -10.09 -11.49 15.18
CA PRO A 146 -10.44 -12.69 14.44
C PRO A 146 -11.08 -12.31 13.10
N PHE A 147 -10.59 -12.90 12.03
CA PHE A 147 -11.16 -12.71 10.71
C PHE A 147 -11.86 -13.99 10.26
N LYS A 148 -13.03 -13.84 9.68
CA LYS A 148 -13.79 -14.93 9.05
C LYS A 148 -14.09 -14.53 7.62
N ASP A 149 -14.06 -15.50 6.74
CA ASP A 149 -14.51 -15.30 5.37
C ASP A 149 -16.03 -15.04 5.30
N GLU A 150 -16.55 -14.78 4.11
CA GLU A 150 -17.98 -14.56 3.88
C GLU A 150 -18.87 -15.79 4.24
N ASN A 151 -18.27 -16.98 4.36
CA ASN A 151 -18.94 -18.21 4.76
C ASN A 151 -18.79 -18.51 6.25
N GLY A 152 -18.17 -17.60 7.00
CA GLY A 152 -17.94 -17.74 8.44
C GLY A 152 -16.78 -18.68 8.82
N ARG A 153 -15.93 -19.12 7.86
CA ARG A 153 -14.75 -19.92 8.16
C ARG A 153 -13.69 -19.03 8.83
N PRO A 154 -13.09 -19.47 9.94
CA PRO A 154 -12.01 -18.73 10.56
C PRO A 154 -10.77 -18.76 9.66
N THR A 155 -10.11 -17.60 9.55
CA THR A 155 -8.82 -17.43 8.90
C THR A 155 -7.80 -16.92 9.91
N GLN A 156 -6.64 -16.48 9.47
CA GLN A 156 -5.68 -15.85 10.36
C GLN A 156 -6.20 -14.49 10.86
N PRO A 157 -5.90 -14.10 12.11
CA PRO A 157 -6.27 -12.79 12.62
C PRO A 157 -5.67 -11.66 11.80
N VAL A 158 -6.40 -10.56 11.68
CA VAL A 158 -5.97 -9.37 10.93
C VAL A 158 -5.97 -8.12 11.81
N GLN A 159 -5.11 -7.17 11.49
CA GLN A 159 -5.21 -5.78 11.93
C GLN A 159 -5.89 -5.01 10.81
N VAL A 160 -7.05 -4.46 11.04
CA VAL A 160 -7.73 -3.56 10.09
C VAL A 160 -7.16 -2.17 10.32
N ILE A 161 -6.34 -1.72 9.38
CA ILE A 161 -5.64 -0.43 9.44
C ILE A 161 -6.58 0.67 8.91
N CYS A 162 -7.23 0.40 7.79
CA CYS A 162 -8.24 1.27 7.20
C CYS A 162 -9.36 0.39 6.61
N ASP A 163 -10.60 0.65 7.00
CA ASP A 163 -11.79 -0.12 6.60
C ASP A 163 -12.67 0.59 5.56
N GLU A 164 -12.18 1.70 5.04
CA GLU A 164 -12.75 2.43 3.91
C GLU A 164 -11.70 2.56 2.80
N SER A 165 -12.04 3.11 1.63
CA SER A 165 -11.04 3.34 0.58
C SER A 165 -9.97 4.36 1.03
N PRO A 166 -8.66 4.00 1.00
CA PRO A 166 -8.12 2.68 0.64
C PRO A 166 -8.31 1.64 1.75
N TYR A 167 -8.63 0.40 1.36
CA TYR A 167 -8.73 -0.70 2.32
C TYR A 167 -7.34 -1.28 2.60
N VAL A 168 -6.93 -1.25 3.87
CA VAL A 168 -5.60 -1.68 4.29
C VAL A 168 -5.71 -2.61 5.50
N VAL A 169 -5.15 -3.81 5.38
CA VAL A 169 -5.03 -4.75 6.49
C VAL A 169 -3.60 -5.24 6.62
N ARG A 170 -3.21 -5.63 7.83
CA ARG A 170 -1.99 -6.40 8.10
C ARG A 170 -2.37 -7.74 8.70
N THR A 171 -1.68 -8.78 8.28
CA THR A 171 -1.85 -10.12 8.86
C THR A 171 -0.53 -10.84 9.00
N THR A 172 -0.50 -11.86 9.84
CA THR A 172 0.63 -12.77 10.02
C THR A 172 0.14 -14.19 9.81
N PHE A 173 0.81 -14.94 8.95
CA PHE A 173 0.58 -16.37 8.81
C PHE A 173 1.65 -17.11 9.60
N GLU A 174 1.21 -17.89 10.57
CA GLU A 174 2.07 -18.73 11.39
C GLU A 174 2.65 -19.88 10.56
N PRO A 175 3.84 -20.41 10.94
CA PRO A 175 4.41 -21.58 10.30
C PRO A 175 3.44 -22.76 10.21
N GLY A 176 3.35 -23.35 9.02
CA GLY A 176 2.44 -24.49 8.76
C GLY A 176 1.00 -24.11 8.42
N TYR A 177 0.63 -22.84 8.47
CA TYR A 177 -0.66 -22.38 7.96
C TYR A 177 -0.71 -22.58 6.43
N THR A 178 -1.90 -22.83 5.93
CA THR A 178 -2.17 -22.89 4.48
C THR A 178 -3.53 -22.27 4.20
N ALA A 179 -3.56 -21.22 3.40
CA ALA A 179 -4.79 -20.72 2.82
C ALA A 179 -5.03 -21.43 1.49
N SER A 180 -6.22 -22.05 1.34
CA SER A 180 -6.61 -22.70 0.09
C SER A 180 -6.74 -21.71 -1.06
N ASP A 181 -6.92 -22.22 -2.27
CA ASP A 181 -7.12 -21.41 -3.45
C ASP A 181 -8.30 -20.46 -3.29
N HIS A 182 -8.03 -19.17 -3.55
CA HIS A 182 -9.01 -18.11 -3.38
C HIS A 182 -8.74 -16.96 -4.34
N TRP A 183 -9.64 -15.99 -4.36
CA TRP A 183 -9.53 -14.77 -5.14
C TRP A 183 -10.17 -13.60 -4.40
N HIS A 184 -9.73 -12.41 -4.70
CA HIS A 184 -10.30 -11.15 -4.24
C HIS A 184 -11.06 -10.47 -5.38
N LYS A 185 -12.13 -9.77 -5.05
CA LYS A 185 -12.96 -9.08 -6.06
C LYS A 185 -12.20 -7.93 -6.74
N TYR A 186 -11.34 -7.25 -6.01
CA TYR A 186 -10.59 -6.09 -6.47
C TYR A 186 -9.10 -6.40 -6.59
N ASP A 187 -8.39 -5.56 -7.35
CA ASP A 187 -6.94 -5.64 -7.43
C ASP A 187 -6.33 -5.50 -6.03
N THR A 188 -5.36 -6.34 -5.71
CA THR A 188 -4.70 -6.37 -4.41
C THR A 188 -3.19 -6.26 -4.53
N MET A 189 -2.57 -5.67 -3.51
CA MET A 189 -1.12 -5.52 -3.41
C MET A 189 -0.66 -6.06 -2.06
N TYR A 190 0.27 -7.00 -2.09
CA TYR A 190 0.91 -7.59 -0.91
C TYR A 190 2.28 -6.97 -0.73
N PHE A 191 2.56 -6.41 0.43
CA PHE A 191 3.88 -5.93 0.83
C PHE A 191 4.42 -6.87 1.90
N ILE A 192 5.44 -7.68 1.58
CA ILE A 192 6.04 -8.63 2.52
C ILE A 192 6.91 -7.87 3.51
N MET A 193 6.45 -7.76 4.75
CA MET A 193 7.10 -6.99 5.80
C MET A 193 8.13 -7.80 6.57
N ASP A 194 7.88 -9.11 6.73
CA ASP A 194 8.82 -10.05 7.36
C ASP A 194 8.51 -11.49 6.94
N GLY A 195 9.55 -12.37 6.98
CA GLY A 195 9.42 -13.75 6.58
C GLY A 195 9.37 -13.95 5.05
N GLU A 196 8.77 -15.06 4.65
CA GLU A 196 8.61 -15.44 3.24
C GLU A 196 7.29 -16.16 2.98
N MET A 197 6.80 -16.11 1.74
CA MET A 197 5.51 -16.65 1.33
C MET A 197 5.53 -17.19 -0.11
N SER A 198 4.85 -18.32 -0.32
CA SER A 198 4.47 -18.84 -1.63
C SER A 198 3.00 -18.58 -1.86
N PHE A 199 2.62 -18.07 -3.04
CA PHE A 199 1.24 -17.80 -3.43
C PHE A 199 0.64 -18.87 -4.34
N SER A 200 1.48 -19.63 -5.01
CA SER A 200 1.14 -20.79 -5.82
C SER A 200 2.40 -21.59 -6.14
N GLU A 201 2.25 -22.78 -6.74
CA GLU A 201 3.40 -23.60 -7.16
C GLU A 201 4.15 -22.99 -8.35
N ASP A 202 3.46 -22.19 -9.17
CA ASP A 202 4.00 -21.56 -10.38
C ASP A 202 4.63 -20.18 -10.12
N GLU A 203 4.45 -19.62 -8.91
CA GLU A 203 5.00 -18.33 -8.55
C GLU A 203 6.31 -18.48 -7.75
N PRO A 204 7.23 -17.52 -7.84
CA PRO A 204 8.43 -17.52 -7.00
C PRO A 204 8.08 -17.32 -5.52
N ILE A 205 8.98 -17.70 -4.63
CA ILE A 205 8.86 -17.38 -3.20
C ILE A 205 9.11 -15.88 -3.01
N TYR A 206 8.15 -15.21 -2.39
CA TYR A 206 8.23 -13.81 -2.01
C TYR A 206 8.87 -13.68 -0.64
N LYS A 207 9.79 -12.74 -0.49
CA LYS A 207 10.55 -12.49 0.73
C LYS A 207 10.35 -11.09 1.24
N LYS A 208 10.79 -10.84 2.46
CA LYS A 208 10.80 -9.50 3.05
C LYS A 208 11.30 -8.44 2.06
N GLY A 209 10.50 -7.41 1.84
CA GLY A 209 10.73 -6.34 0.89
C GLY A 209 10.20 -6.60 -0.51
N ASP A 210 9.75 -7.81 -0.84
CA ASP A 210 9.09 -8.09 -2.11
C ASP A 210 7.64 -7.57 -2.09
N ILE A 211 7.14 -7.23 -3.28
CA ILE A 211 5.77 -6.80 -3.48
C ILE A 211 5.11 -7.72 -4.52
N ARG A 212 3.88 -8.12 -4.26
CA ARG A 212 3.03 -8.81 -5.23
C ARG A 212 1.84 -7.94 -5.59
N VAL A 213 1.61 -7.76 -6.88
CA VAL A 213 0.39 -7.13 -7.40
C VAL A 213 -0.42 -8.22 -8.11
N VAL A 214 -1.70 -8.34 -7.79
CA VAL A 214 -2.58 -9.34 -8.40
C VAL A 214 -3.91 -8.71 -8.78
N LYS A 215 -4.42 -9.10 -9.96
CA LYS A 215 -5.69 -8.61 -10.48
C LYS A 215 -6.88 -9.20 -9.74
N GLY A 216 -7.87 -8.35 -9.50
CA GLY A 216 -9.16 -8.77 -8.97
C GLY A 216 -9.81 -9.86 -9.82
N GLY A 217 -10.41 -10.85 -9.18
CA GLY A 217 -11.03 -11.99 -9.83
C GLY A 217 -10.10 -13.12 -10.25
N TYR A 218 -8.79 -12.95 -10.15
CA TYR A 218 -7.82 -14.02 -10.44
C TYR A 218 -7.65 -14.94 -9.23
N SER A 219 -7.83 -16.26 -9.43
CA SER A 219 -7.62 -17.28 -8.40
C SER A 219 -6.16 -17.66 -8.28
N TYR A 220 -5.70 -17.81 -7.07
CA TYR A 220 -4.35 -18.27 -6.74
C TYR A 220 -4.36 -19.00 -5.40
N GLY A 221 -3.30 -19.72 -5.13
CA GLY A 221 -3.12 -20.54 -3.94
C GLY A 221 -2.48 -21.89 -4.28
N PRO A 222 -2.29 -22.73 -3.26
CA PRO A 222 -2.43 -22.42 -1.85
C PRO A 222 -1.36 -21.45 -1.37
N GLU A 223 -1.75 -20.47 -0.55
CA GLU A 223 -0.78 -19.59 0.11
C GLU A 223 -0.14 -20.31 1.29
N LYS A 224 1.20 -20.31 1.33
CA LYS A 224 1.97 -20.98 2.37
C LYS A 224 3.09 -20.08 2.87
N PRO A 225 3.13 -19.77 4.18
CA PRO A 225 4.28 -19.09 4.77
C PRO A 225 5.51 -20.01 4.77
N GLY A 226 6.68 -19.40 4.84
CA GLY A 226 7.94 -20.12 5.09
C GLY A 226 8.01 -20.72 6.49
N LYS A 227 9.16 -21.31 6.80
CA LYS A 227 9.40 -22.00 8.08
C LYS A 227 9.29 -21.09 9.33
N ASP A 228 9.51 -19.81 9.17
CA ASP A 228 9.46 -18.80 10.24
C ASP A 228 8.16 -17.95 10.19
N GLY A 229 7.21 -18.34 9.31
CA GLY A 229 5.99 -17.56 9.08
C GLY A 229 6.18 -16.40 8.09
N VAL A 230 5.15 -15.57 7.96
CA VAL A 230 5.18 -14.36 7.15
C VAL A 230 4.29 -13.28 7.74
N THR A 231 4.73 -12.04 7.69
CA THR A 231 3.91 -10.86 7.97
C THR A 231 3.85 -9.99 6.74
N PHE A 232 2.64 -9.59 6.34
CA PHE A 232 2.43 -8.73 5.18
C PHE A 232 1.32 -7.71 5.40
N ILE A 233 1.39 -6.62 4.62
CA ILE A 233 0.32 -5.65 4.48
C ILE A 233 -0.37 -5.93 3.15
N LEU A 234 -1.69 -5.99 3.17
CA LEU A 234 -2.54 -6.15 2.00
C LEU A 234 -3.33 -4.86 1.79
N ILE A 235 -3.24 -4.31 0.58
CA ILE A 235 -3.99 -3.13 0.15
C ILE A 235 -4.92 -3.55 -0.99
N SER A 236 -6.20 -3.20 -0.88
CA SER A 236 -7.18 -3.39 -1.93
C SER A 236 -7.49 -2.08 -2.64
N ASN A 237 -7.49 -2.11 -3.97
CA ASN A 237 -7.87 -0.98 -4.79
C ASN A 237 -9.28 -1.16 -5.35
N GLY A 238 -10.24 -0.43 -4.79
CA GLY A 238 -11.61 -0.37 -5.29
C GLY A 238 -12.69 -0.87 -4.35
N GLY A 239 -12.34 -1.54 -3.24
CA GLY A 239 -13.32 -2.00 -2.27
C GLY A 239 -12.72 -2.82 -1.14
N PRO A 240 -13.55 -3.32 -0.22
CA PRO A 240 -13.08 -4.10 0.92
C PRO A 240 -12.35 -5.36 0.49
N ILE A 241 -11.40 -5.77 1.33
CA ILE A 241 -10.67 -7.02 1.16
C ILE A 241 -11.62 -8.16 1.51
N ASP A 242 -12.14 -8.79 0.49
CA ASP A 242 -12.95 -10.00 0.57
C ASP A 242 -12.09 -11.24 0.35
N LEU A 243 -12.60 -12.40 0.76
CA LEU A 243 -11.92 -13.67 0.58
C LEU A 243 -12.91 -14.68 0.00
N ASN A 244 -12.76 -14.96 -1.29
CA ASN A 244 -13.65 -15.88 -2.01
C ASN A 244 -12.90 -17.19 -2.29
N TRP A 245 -13.25 -18.26 -1.61
CA TRP A 245 -12.66 -19.58 -1.83
C TRP A 245 -13.10 -20.18 -3.16
N SER A 246 -12.13 -20.63 -3.97
CA SER A 246 -12.37 -21.11 -5.34
C SER A 246 -13.15 -22.41 -5.40
N ASP A 247 -13.17 -23.19 -4.33
CA ASP A 247 -13.99 -24.40 -4.18
C ASP A 247 -15.47 -24.10 -3.89
N ILE A 248 -15.79 -22.89 -3.43
CA ILE A 248 -17.16 -22.43 -3.12
C ILE A 248 -17.69 -21.51 -4.21
N LYS A 249 -16.86 -20.58 -4.66
CA LYS A 249 -17.25 -19.54 -5.61
C LYS A 249 -16.27 -19.50 -6.77
N LYS A 250 -16.77 -19.81 -7.97
CA LYS A 250 -15.96 -19.83 -9.17
C LYS A 250 -15.32 -18.47 -9.42
N PRO A 251 -13.99 -18.41 -9.61
CA PRO A 251 -13.30 -17.17 -9.94
C PRO A 251 -13.70 -16.65 -11.33
N PRO A 252 -13.80 -15.32 -11.52
CA PRO A 252 -14.05 -14.72 -12.82
C PRO A 252 -12.91 -14.92 -13.83
N ILE A 253 -11.69 -15.03 -13.33
CA ILE A 253 -10.45 -15.22 -14.12
C ILE A 253 -9.76 -16.50 -13.66
N MET A 254 -9.47 -17.38 -14.58
CA MET A 254 -8.69 -18.61 -14.36
C MET A 254 -7.33 -18.51 -15.05
#